data_0b06bf46312e1f252e03b17620a90b9a
#
_entry.id   0b06bf46312e1f252e03b17620a90b9a
#
_cell.length_a   1.000
_cell.length_b   1.000
_cell.length_c   1.000
_cell.angle_alpha   90.00
_cell.angle_beta   90.00
_cell.angle_gamma   90.00
#
_symmetry.space_group_name_H-M   'P 1'
#
loop_
_entity.id
_entity.type
_entity.pdbx_description
1 polymer ?
#
loop_
_entity_poly.entity_id
_entity_poly.type
_entity_poly.pdbx_seq_one_letter_code
_entity_poly.pdbx_strand_id
1 'polypeptide(L)'
;MPYTTGMDPKGPIPVSLFFTCLADAFSPGVCHATVEVLERFGATVRVPLSQTCCGQPAFNSGNRKEARAMARKFLFSFPDDGPIVTPSGSCAAMVKHGYPVLFRDEPRMLSRARAVGDRIYELSQYLVDVLGVTDPKSDFSGKVTYHDSCHLRRGLGVVEAPRKLLRAVPGVEFVEMEESDRCCGFGGVFSLKYPQISCKMTERKVERILATGASYVTSGDLGCLLNIGGLISRIGYPVKAIHLAEILAGKTGGVSSFAADAASDHTRPPGAVRRAGGR
;
A
#
# COMPACT_ATOMS: atom_id res chain seq x y z
N MET A 1 -23.70 -10.78 6.28
CA MET A 1 -24.46 -11.43 5.20
C MET A 1 -23.67 -11.27 3.92
N PRO A 2 -23.41 -12.30 3.13
CA PRO A 2 -22.74 -12.17 1.86
C PRO A 2 -23.63 -11.39 0.90
N TYR A 3 -23.02 -10.48 0.15
CA TYR A 3 -23.66 -9.70 -0.92
C TYR A 3 -24.05 -10.64 -2.08
N THR A 4 -25.20 -11.25 -1.99
CA THR A 4 -25.84 -11.97 -3.10
C THR A 4 -27.05 -11.16 -3.52
N THR A 5 -26.85 -10.09 -4.25
CA THR A 5 -27.92 -9.39 -4.95
C THR A 5 -27.58 -9.35 -6.45
N GLY A 6 -28.22 -10.28 -7.20
CA GLY A 6 -28.74 -10.09 -8.54
C GLY A 6 -27.87 -9.40 -9.59
N MET A 7 -26.54 -9.63 -9.60
CA MET A 7 -25.72 -9.22 -10.73
C MET A 7 -25.73 -10.35 -11.76
N ASP A 8 -26.13 -10.00 -12.98
CA ASP A 8 -25.99 -10.86 -14.15
C ASP A 8 -24.50 -11.30 -14.24
N PRO A 9 -24.18 -12.59 -14.25
CA PRO A 9 -22.79 -13.06 -14.22
C PRO A 9 -21.98 -12.71 -15.49
N LYS A 10 -22.47 -11.87 -16.36
CA LYS A 10 -21.87 -11.47 -17.64
C LYS A 10 -21.67 -9.98 -17.84
N GLY A 11 -22.07 -9.11 -16.92
CA GLY A 11 -21.85 -7.66 -17.01
C GLY A 11 -20.55 -7.19 -16.38
N PRO A 12 -19.99 -6.03 -16.82
CA PRO A 12 -18.78 -5.47 -16.22
C PRO A 12 -19.05 -5.07 -14.76
N ILE A 13 -18.12 -5.43 -13.86
CA ILE A 13 -18.24 -5.14 -12.43
C ILE A 13 -17.73 -3.71 -12.18
N PRO A 14 -18.60 -2.74 -11.80
CA PRO A 14 -18.14 -1.38 -11.53
C PRO A 14 -17.36 -1.34 -10.22
N VAL A 15 -16.12 -0.82 -10.27
CA VAL A 15 -15.23 -0.67 -9.12
C VAL A 15 -14.72 0.76 -9.05
N SER A 16 -14.82 1.41 -7.91
CA SER A 16 -14.16 2.68 -7.66
C SER A 16 -12.76 2.45 -7.12
N LEU A 17 -11.74 2.96 -7.82
CA LEU A 17 -10.36 2.87 -7.35
C LEU A 17 -10.02 4.05 -6.45
N PHE A 18 -9.55 3.77 -5.26
CA PHE A 18 -8.96 4.75 -4.38
C PHE A 18 -7.43 4.77 -4.55
N PHE A 19 -6.91 5.79 -5.22
CA PHE A 19 -5.49 6.10 -5.30
C PHE A 19 -5.01 6.64 -3.96
N THR A 20 -3.94 6.05 -3.44
CA THR A 20 -3.36 6.55 -2.20
C THR A 20 -2.39 7.69 -2.49
N CYS A 21 -2.31 8.66 -1.59
CA CYS A 21 -1.41 9.81 -1.76
C CYS A 21 0.06 9.41 -1.93
N LEU A 22 0.50 8.32 -1.27
CA LEU A 22 1.87 7.82 -1.45
C LEU A 22 2.07 7.17 -2.82
N ALA A 23 1.09 6.41 -3.32
CA ALA A 23 1.20 5.80 -4.63
C ALA A 23 1.21 6.87 -5.73
N ASP A 24 0.33 7.85 -5.63
CA ASP A 24 0.27 8.98 -6.57
C ASP A 24 1.60 9.77 -6.62
N ALA A 25 2.17 10.06 -5.45
CA ALA A 25 3.36 10.90 -5.35
C ALA A 25 4.68 10.15 -5.65
N PHE A 26 4.79 8.87 -5.26
CA PHE A 26 6.07 8.16 -5.26
C PHE A 26 6.11 6.92 -6.15
N SER A 27 4.99 6.35 -6.52
CA SER A 27 4.95 5.11 -7.31
C SER A 27 3.62 5.00 -8.09
N PRO A 28 3.35 5.88 -9.07
CA PRO A 28 2.11 5.86 -9.84
C PRO A 28 1.92 4.53 -10.59
N GLY A 29 3.00 3.81 -10.88
CA GLY A 29 2.97 2.46 -11.44
C GLY A 29 2.13 1.46 -10.65
N VAL A 30 2.07 1.61 -9.32
CA VAL A 30 1.21 0.77 -8.44
C VAL A 30 -0.27 0.97 -8.77
N CYS A 31 -0.67 2.22 -9.03
CA CYS A 31 -2.05 2.52 -9.40
C CYS A 31 -2.41 1.96 -10.77
N HIS A 32 -1.53 2.12 -11.76
CA HIS A 32 -1.70 1.53 -13.10
C HIS A 32 -1.78 0.00 -13.03
N ALA A 33 -0.86 -0.64 -12.31
CA ALA A 33 -0.88 -2.08 -12.09
C ALA A 33 -2.20 -2.54 -11.43
N THR A 34 -2.73 -1.77 -10.49
CA THR A 34 -4.01 -2.07 -9.83
C THR A 34 -5.17 -2.03 -10.83
N VAL A 35 -5.21 -1.03 -11.72
CA VAL A 35 -6.21 -0.94 -12.79
C VAL A 35 -6.10 -2.17 -13.72
N GLU A 36 -4.90 -2.45 -14.24
CA GLU A 36 -4.65 -3.58 -15.15
C GLU A 36 -5.13 -4.91 -14.53
N VAL A 37 -4.83 -5.14 -13.26
CA VAL A 37 -5.24 -6.36 -12.55
C VAL A 37 -6.75 -6.42 -12.39
N LEU A 38 -7.41 -5.34 -11.98
CA LEU A 38 -8.86 -5.31 -11.79
C LEU A 38 -9.61 -5.52 -13.12
N GLU A 39 -9.17 -4.85 -14.20
CA GLU A 39 -9.75 -4.98 -15.53
C GLU A 39 -9.57 -6.39 -16.12
N ARG A 40 -8.42 -7.04 -15.84
CA ARG A 40 -8.15 -8.44 -16.22
C ARG A 40 -9.23 -9.38 -15.67
N PHE A 41 -9.83 -9.07 -14.53
CA PHE A 41 -10.90 -9.84 -13.89
C PHE A 41 -12.31 -9.26 -14.12
N GLY A 42 -12.48 -8.46 -15.19
CA GLY A 42 -13.78 -7.98 -15.64
C GLY A 42 -14.32 -6.77 -14.91
N ALA A 43 -13.49 -6.08 -14.11
CA ALA A 43 -13.91 -4.83 -13.50
C ALA A 43 -13.90 -3.68 -14.52
N THR A 44 -14.88 -2.77 -14.40
CA THR A 44 -14.82 -1.44 -15.00
C THR A 44 -14.38 -0.45 -13.95
N VAL A 45 -13.13 0.00 -14.05
CA VAL A 45 -12.50 0.83 -13.02
C VAL A 45 -12.84 2.30 -13.22
N ARG A 46 -13.37 2.94 -12.17
CA ARG A 46 -13.61 4.39 -12.10
C ARG A 46 -12.66 5.01 -11.10
N VAL A 47 -12.08 6.13 -11.47
CA VAL A 47 -11.18 6.92 -10.60
C VAL A 47 -11.85 8.25 -10.28
N PRO A 48 -12.43 8.44 -9.09
CA PRO A 48 -12.99 9.73 -8.71
C PRO A 48 -11.89 10.80 -8.63
N LEU A 49 -11.93 11.82 -9.48
CA LEU A 49 -10.91 12.88 -9.52
C LEU A 49 -10.94 13.80 -8.28
N SER A 50 -12.04 13.80 -7.54
CA SER A 50 -12.20 14.57 -6.29
C SER A 50 -11.58 13.89 -5.07
N GLN A 51 -11.06 12.67 -5.20
CA GLN A 51 -10.48 11.93 -4.08
C GLN A 51 -9.26 12.64 -3.47
N THR A 52 -8.96 12.32 -2.22
CA THR A 52 -7.85 12.91 -1.46
C THR A 52 -7.21 11.86 -0.56
N CYS A 53 -6.17 12.23 0.18
CA CYS A 53 -5.58 11.36 1.20
C CYS A 53 -6.66 10.82 2.16
N CYS A 54 -6.48 9.56 2.62
CA CYS A 54 -7.37 8.96 3.65
C CYS A 54 -7.32 9.68 5.01
N GLY A 55 -6.36 10.58 5.22
CA GLY A 55 -6.21 11.31 6.48
C GLY A 55 -5.51 10.54 7.60
N GLN A 56 -4.99 9.34 7.36
CA GLN A 56 -4.31 8.53 8.39
C GLN A 56 -3.11 9.22 9.03
N PRO A 57 -2.22 9.94 8.31
CA PRO A 57 -1.11 10.67 8.94
C PRO A 57 -1.59 11.72 9.94
N ALA A 58 -2.61 12.48 9.62
CA ALA A 58 -3.22 13.46 10.53
C ALA A 58 -3.89 12.76 11.74
N PHE A 59 -4.62 11.67 11.48
CA PHE A 59 -5.25 10.86 12.53
C PHE A 59 -4.23 10.30 13.53
N ASN A 60 -3.15 9.69 13.05
CA ASN A 60 -2.09 9.10 13.88
C ASN A 60 -1.28 10.16 14.65
N SER A 61 -1.21 11.38 14.12
CA SER A 61 -0.54 12.52 14.79
C SER A 61 -1.42 13.25 15.81
N GLY A 62 -2.67 12.82 15.98
CA GLY A 62 -3.62 13.47 16.90
C GLY A 62 -4.34 14.69 16.31
N ASN A 63 -4.06 15.07 15.06
CA ASN A 63 -4.67 16.20 14.36
C ASN A 63 -6.11 15.84 13.92
N ARG A 64 -7.01 15.71 14.90
CA ARG A 64 -8.37 15.19 14.69
C ARG A 64 -9.24 16.06 13.78
N LYS A 65 -9.06 17.39 13.83
CA LYS A 65 -9.80 18.35 13.00
C LYS A 65 -9.47 18.17 11.53
N GLU A 66 -8.19 18.10 11.21
CA GLU A 66 -7.67 17.91 9.85
C GLU A 66 -8.04 16.52 9.31
N ALA A 67 -7.86 15.48 10.13
CA ALA A 67 -8.27 14.11 9.77
C ALA A 67 -9.77 14.02 9.47
N ARG A 68 -10.62 14.70 10.26
CA ARG A 68 -12.08 14.76 10.05
C ARG A 68 -12.44 15.50 8.76
N ALA A 69 -11.75 16.59 8.42
CA ALA A 69 -11.97 17.31 7.18
C ALA A 69 -11.62 16.46 5.95
N MET A 70 -10.48 15.75 5.98
CA MET A 70 -10.07 14.81 4.92
C MET A 70 -11.05 13.66 4.80
N ALA A 71 -11.44 13.04 5.92
CA ALA A 71 -12.40 11.94 5.93
C ALA A 71 -13.76 12.37 5.36
N ARG A 72 -14.24 13.57 5.69
CA ARG A 72 -15.48 14.12 5.14
C ARG A 72 -15.40 14.26 3.63
N LYS A 73 -14.31 14.84 3.10
CA LYS A 73 -14.09 14.96 1.66
C LYS A 73 -14.05 13.58 0.99
N PHE A 74 -13.32 12.62 1.57
CA PHE A 74 -13.25 11.25 1.07
C PHE A 74 -14.65 10.63 0.94
N LEU A 75 -15.48 10.70 1.99
CA LEU A 75 -16.81 10.12 2.00
C LEU A 75 -17.73 10.68 0.89
N PHE A 76 -17.53 11.93 0.47
CA PHE A 76 -18.28 12.53 -0.62
C PHE A 76 -17.66 12.26 -2.00
N SER A 77 -16.38 11.85 -2.06
CA SER A 77 -15.73 11.48 -3.33
C SER A 77 -16.15 10.10 -3.84
N PHE A 78 -16.74 9.25 -2.97
CA PHE A 78 -17.22 7.92 -3.31
C PHE A 78 -18.73 7.81 -3.03
N PRO A 79 -19.58 8.44 -3.86
CA PRO A 79 -21.02 8.52 -3.61
C PRO A 79 -21.77 7.23 -3.94
N ASP A 80 -21.24 6.44 -4.89
CA ASP A 80 -21.88 5.21 -5.38
C ASP A 80 -21.82 4.08 -4.34
N ASP A 81 -22.70 3.08 -4.48
CA ASP A 81 -22.77 1.94 -3.55
C ASP A 81 -21.84 0.76 -3.95
N GLY A 82 -21.12 0.87 -5.07
CA GLY A 82 -20.17 -0.16 -5.54
C GLY A 82 -18.93 -0.30 -4.66
N PRO A 83 -18.16 -1.37 -4.85
CA PRO A 83 -16.92 -1.60 -4.12
C PRO A 83 -15.89 -0.50 -4.37
N ILE A 84 -15.15 -0.17 -3.32
CA ILE A 84 -13.97 0.71 -3.38
C ILE A 84 -12.75 -0.18 -3.17
N VAL A 85 -11.84 -0.20 -4.14
CA VAL A 85 -10.61 -0.99 -4.03
C VAL A 85 -9.41 -0.05 -3.92
N THR A 86 -8.47 -0.39 -3.06
CA THR A 86 -7.24 0.38 -2.88
C THR A 86 -6.02 -0.54 -2.75
N PRO A 87 -4.87 -0.19 -3.36
CA PRO A 87 -3.62 -0.92 -3.16
C PRO A 87 -2.92 -0.49 -1.85
N SER A 88 -3.69 -0.42 -0.75
CA SER A 88 -3.13 -0.04 0.55
C SER A 88 -3.99 -0.52 1.70
N GLY A 89 -3.48 -1.49 2.46
CA GLY A 89 -4.14 -1.99 3.66
C GLY A 89 -4.29 -0.93 4.74
N SER A 90 -3.31 -0.02 4.87
CA SER A 90 -3.37 1.06 5.87
C SER A 90 -4.45 2.10 5.54
N CYS A 91 -4.62 2.43 4.27
CA CYS A 91 -5.68 3.35 3.83
C CYS A 91 -7.07 2.72 3.98
N ALA A 92 -7.23 1.45 3.57
CA ALA A 92 -8.50 0.73 3.76
C ALA A 92 -8.87 0.62 5.25
N ALA A 93 -7.91 0.26 6.11
CA ALA A 93 -8.13 0.20 7.56
C ALA A 93 -8.50 1.56 8.17
N MET A 94 -7.90 2.66 7.68
CA MET A 94 -8.26 4.01 8.14
C MET A 94 -9.71 4.35 7.80
N VAL A 95 -10.16 4.05 6.58
CA VAL A 95 -11.55 4.30 6.18
C VAL A 95 -12.50 3.43 7.00
N LYS A 96 -12.19 2.13 7.14
CA LYS A 96 -13.07 1.16 7.79
C LYS A 96 -13.17 1.39 9.31
N HIS A 97 -12.08 1.70 9.97
CA HIS A 97 -12.02 1.77 11.43
C HIS A 97 -11.77 3.17 11.98
N GLY A 98 -10.97 3.99 11.30
CA GLY A 98 -10.65 5.34 11.75
C GLY A 98 -11.79 6.33 11.54
N TYR A 99 -12.51 6.24 10.43
CA TYR A 99 -13.60 7.19 10.15
C TYR A 99 -14.77 7.08 11.14
N PRO A 100 -15.25 5.89 11.52
CA PRO A 100 -16.25 5.78 12.58
C PRO A 100 -15.82 6.45 13.90
N VAL A 101 -14.54 6.35 14.25
CA VAL A 101 -14.00 7.04 15.45
C VAL A 101 -14.01 8.55 15.30
N LEU A 102 -13.67 9.06 14.09
CA LEU A 102 -13.72 10.50 13.82
C LEU A 102 -15.14 11.09 13.90
N PHE A 103 -16.14 10.32 13.50
CA PHE A 103 -17.54 10.80 13.40
C PHE A 103 -18.46 10.25 14.47
N ARG A 104 -17.92 9.71 15.58
CA ARG A 104 -18.73 9.11 16.66
C ARG A 104 -19.81 10.04 17.20
N ASP A 105 -19.56 11.35 17.20
CA ASP A 105 -20.45 12.38 17.73
C ASP A 105 -21.37 13.01 16.64
N GLU A 106 -21.30 12.50 15.39
CA GLU A 106 -22.07 12.98 14.25
C GLU A 106 -22.87 11.83 13.60
N PRO A 107 -24.09 11.51 14.06
CA PRO A 107 -24.80 10.27 13.64
C PRO A 107 -24.96 10.08 12.12
N ARG A 108 -25.23 11.14 11.38
CA ARG A 108 -25.36 11.09 9.91
C ARG A 108 -24.03 10.75 9.24
N MET A 109 -22.94 11.36 9.68
CA MET A 109 -21.60 11.10 9.15
C MET A 109 -21.08 9.74 9.58
N LEU A 110 -21.38 9.31 10.81
CA LEU A 110 -21.06 7.98 11.32
C LEU A 110 -21.72 6.88 10.47
N SER A 111 -23.02 7.02 10.16
CA SER A 111 -23.73 6.10 9.29
C SER A 111 -23.08 6.02 7.91
N ARG A 112 -22.76 7.17 7.31
CA ARG A 112 -22.06 7.23 6.01
C ARG A 112 -20.66 6.62 6.07
N ALA A 113 -19.90 6.88 7.14
CA ALA A 113 -18.57 6.31 7.35
C ALA A 113 -18.61 4.78 7.43
N ARG A 114 -19.60 4.22 8.11
CA ARG A 114 -19.83 2.78 8.18
C ARG A 114 -20.19 2.20 6.82
N ALA A 115 -21.15 2.80 6.12
CA ALA A 115 -21.57 2.34 4.79
C ALA A 115 -20.40 2.32 3.78
N VAL A 116 -19.54 3.34 3.79
CA VAL A 116 -18.33 3.37 2.94
C VAL A 116 -17.28 2.36 3.44
N GLY A 117 -17.12 2.22 4.76
CA GLY A 117 -16.20 1.26 5.38
C GLY A 117 -16.55 -0.20 5.10
N ASP A 118 -17.83 -0.53 4.90
CA ASP A 118 -18.29 -1.89 4.60
C ASP A 118 -17.99 -2.31 3.16
N ARG A 119 -17.76 -1.37 2.26
CA ARG A 119 -17.49 -1.62 0.83
C ARG A 119 -16.08 -1.25 0.36
N ILE A 120 -15.17 -0.88 1.28
CA ILE A 120 -13.77 -0.67 0.95
C ILE A 120 -12.95 -1.93 1.19
N TYR A 121 -12.12 -2.29 0.23
CA TYR A 121 -11.28 -3.48 0.24
C TYR A 121 -9.86 -3.14 -0.14
N GLU A 122 -8.90 -3.82 0.48
CA GLU A 122 -7.56 -3.87 -0.08
C GLU A 122 -7.54 -4.79 -1.31
N LEU A 123 -6.65 -4.54 -2.27
CA LEU A 123 -6.62 -5.22 -3.57
C LEU A 123 -6.61 -6.75 -3.44
N SER A 124 -5.72 -7.33 -2.65
CA SER A 124 -5.62 -8.79 -2.51
C SER A 124 -6.86 -9.39 -1.87
N GLN A 125 -7.42 -8.69 -0.89
CA GLN A 125 -8.68 -9.06 -0.26
C GLN A 125 -9.81 -9.07 -1.30
N TYR A 126 -9.92 -8.02 -2.10
CA TYR A 126 -10.97 -7.92 -3.13
C TYR A 126 -10.87 -9.05 -4.16
N LEU A 127 -9.66 -9.31 -4.66
CA LEU A 127 -9.42 -10.36 -5.64
C LEU A 127 -9.81 -11.75 -5.12
N VAL A 128 -9.37 -12.09 -3.90
CA VAL A 128 -9.57 -13.45 -3.37
C VAL A 128 -10.96 -13.61 -2.74
N ASP A 129 -11.36 -12.68 -1.85
CA ASP A 129 -12.55 -12.87 -1.02
C ASP A 129 -13.83 -12.43 -1.72
N VAL A 130 -13.75 -11.50 -2.69
CA VAL A 130 -14.92 -10.99 -3.41
C VAL A 130 -15.02 -11.59 -4.80
N LEU A 131 -13.92 -11.57 -5.59
CA LEU A 131 -13.92 -12.09 -6.96
C LEU A 131 -13.60 -13.59 -7.05
N GLY A 132 -13.13 -14.22 -5.97
CA GLY A 132 -12.78 -15.64 -5.95
C GLY A 132 -11.57 -15.99 -6.84
N VAL A 133 -10.67 -15.04 -7.07
CA VAL A 133 -9.48 -15.24 -7.92
C VAL A 133 -8.55 -16.27 -7.28
N THR A 134 -8.28 -17.34 -8.01
CA THR A 134 -7.32 -18.41 -7.63
C THR A 134 -6.06 -18.38 -8.48
N ASP A 135 -6.11 -17.83 -9.70
CA ASP A 135 -5.00 -17.62 -10.61
C ASP A 135 -4.94 -16.15 -11.02
N PRO A 136 -3.92 -15.39 -10.61
CA PRO A 136 -3.80 -13.96 -10.94
C PRO A 136 -3.42 -13.69 -12.41
N LYS A 137 -3.12 -14.74 -13.20
CA LYS A 137 -2.72 -14.65 -14.62
C LYS A 137 -1.55 -13.68 -14.82
N SER A 138 -0.54 -13.79 -13.96
CA SER A 138 0.67 -12.99 -13.98
C SER A 138 1.83 -13.81 -14.56
N ASP A 139 2.66 -13.15 -15.36
CA ASP A 139 3.90 -13.70 -15.93
C ASP A 139 5.16 -13.28 -15.15
N PHE A 140 4.99 -12.70 -13.97
CA PHE A 140 6.11 -12.34 -13.10
C PHE A 140 6.93 -13.55 -12.70
N SER A 141 8.26 -13.39 -12.66
CA SER A 141 9.18 -14.44 -12.20
C SER A 141 10.20 -13.91 -11.22
N GLY A 142 10.53 -14.71 -10.21
CA GLY A 142 11.55 -14.41 -9.22
C GLY A 142 11.27 -14.99 -7.85
N LYS A 143 12.29 -14.96 -6.99
CA LYS A 143 12.17 -15.37 -5.59
C LYS A 143 11.63 -14.20 -4.74
N VAL A 144 10.47 -14.39 -4.16
CA VAL A 144 9.68 -13.33 -3.51
C VAL A 144 9.42 -13.67 -2.05
N THR A 145 9.60 -12.71 -1.16
CA THR A 145 9.11 -12.78 0.23
C THR A 145 8.07 -11.69 0.50
N TYR A 146 7.20 -11.92 1.50
CA TYR A 146 6.08 -11.02 1.80
C TYR A 146 6.22 -10.38 3.18
N HIS A 147 6.04 -9.06 3.24
CA HIS A 147 5.91 -8.31 4.48
C HIS A 147 4.45 -8.06 4.81
N ASP A 148 3.98 -8.59 5.94
CA ASP A 148 2.65 -8.29 6.48
C ASP A 148 2.60 -6.86 7.03
N SER A 149 1.91 -5.97 6.32
CA SER A 149 1.60 -4.64 6.84
C SER A 149 0.70 -4.77 8.07
N CYS A 150 1.03 -4.02 9.13
CA CYS A 150 0.31 -4.13 10.40
C CYS A 150 -1.18 -3.77 10.28
N HIS A 151 -1.53 -2.80 9.43
CA HIS A 151 -2.91 -2.40 9.21
C HIS A 151 -3.69 -3.41 8.34
N LEU A 152 -3.03 -4.02 7.35
CA LEU A 152 -3.65 -5.06 6.55
C LEU A 152 -3.93 -6.30 7.41
N ARG A 153 -2.90 -6.80 8.11
CA ARG A 153 -3.00 -8.02 8.92
C ARG A 153 -3.87 -7.82 10.17
N ARG A 154 -3.51 -6.84 11.02
CA ARG A 154 -4.19 -6.64 12.32
C ARG A 154 -5.45 -5.80 12.20
N GLY A 155 -5.46 -4.84 11.28
CA GLY A 155 -6.60 -3.95 11.06
C GLY A 155 -7.71 -4.62 10.25
N LEU A 156 -7.39 -5.22 9.12
CA LEU A 156 -8.38 -5.82 8.21
C LEU A 156 -8.52 -7.34 8.35
N GLY A 157 -7.61 -8.01 9.06
CA GLY A 157 -7.61 -9.46 9.19
C GLY A 157 -7.14 -10.20 7.93
N VAL A 158 -6.56 -9.48 6.96
CA VAL A 158 -6.11 -10.05 5.68
C VAL A 158 -4.70 -10.63 5.85
N VAL A 159 -4.60 -11.96 5.76
CA VAL A 159 -3.34 -12.72 5.96
C VAL A 159 -3.07 -13.61 4.75
N GLU A 160 -4.04 -14.44 4.37
CA GLU A 160 -3.85 -15.48 3.36
C GLU A 160 -4.04 -15.00 1.93
N ALA A 161 -4.85 -13.97 1.69
CA ALA A 161 -5.15 -13.51 0.35
C ALA A 161 -3.89 -13.13 -0.46
N PRO A 162 -2.94 -12.33 0.06
CA PRO A 162 -1.71 -12.02 -0.66
C PRO A 162 -0.86 -13.29 -0.95
N ARG A 163 -0.79 -14.21 0.03
CA ARG A 163 -0.01 -15.45 -0.07
C ARG A 163 -0.60 -16.40 -1.11
N LYS A 164 -1.93 -16.54 -1.15
CA LYS A 164 -2.62 -17.34 -2.16
C LYS A 164 -2.30 -16.83 -3.57
N LEU A 165 -2.38 -15.51 -3.78
CA LEU A 165 -2.08 -14.90 -5.07
C LEU A 165 -0.60 -15.10 -5.46
N LEU A 166 0.35 -14.87 -4.54
CA LEU A 166 1.78 -15.04 -4.82
C LEU A 166 2.14 -16.49 -5.16
N ARG A 167 1.60 -17.48 -4.43
CA ARG A 167 1.83 -18.90 -4.70
C ARG A 167 1.20 -19.37 -6.00
N ALA A 168 0.19 -18.66 -6.49
CA ALA A 168 -0.50 -18.99 -7.73
C ALA A 168 0.17 -18.40 -8.99
N VAL A 169 1.17 -17.51 -8.84
CA VAL A 169 1.97 -17.03 -9.99
C VAL A 169 3.03 -18.08 -10.34
N PRO A 170 3.00 -18.71 -11.53
CA PRO A 170 3.87 -19.85 -11.85
C PRO A 170 5.37 -19.55 -11.77
N GLY A 171 5.79 -18.30 -12.08
CA GLY A 171 7.20 -17.87 -12.05
C GLY A 171 7.68 -17.42 -10.67
N VAL A 172 6.83 -17.41 -9.64
CA VAL A 172 7.19 -16.95 -8.30
C VAL A 172 7.64 -18.12 -7.41
N GLU A 173 8.86 -18.08 -6.94
CA GLU A 173 9.32 -18.86 -5.79
C GLU A 173 8.98 -18.09 -4.52
N PHE A 174 7.82 -18.38 -3.91
CA PHE A 174 7.41 -17.72 -2.68
C PHE A 174 8.10 -18.31 -1.45
N VAL A 175 8.82 -17.48 -0.70
CA VAL A 175 9.48 -17.86 0.56
C VAL A 175 8.91 -17.03 1.70
N GLU A 176 8.33 -17.72 2.68
CA GLU A 176 7.79 -17.06 3.87
C GLU A 176 8.93 -16.49 4.72
N MET A 177 8.76 -15.26 5.21
CA MET A 177 9.72 -14.58 6.06
C MET A 177 9.40 -14.87 7.54
N GLU A 178 10.40 -15.22 8.32
CA GLU A 178 10.27 -15.26 9.77
C GLU A 178 9.89 -13.88 10.31
N GLU A 179 8.93 -13.80 11.23
CA GLU A 179 8.41 -12.55 11.77
C GLU A 179 7.90 -11.60 10.66
N SER A 180 7.21 -12.14 9.66
CA SER A 180 6.65 -11.37 8.54
C SER A 180 5.77 -10.19 9.00
N ASP A 181 5.12 -10.32 10.17
CA ASP A 181 4.23 -9.34 10.79
C ASP A 181 4.94 -8.32 11.71
N ARG A 182 6.26 -8.43 11.90
CA ARG A 182 7.05 -7.40 12.62
C ARG A 182 6.96 -6.08 11.86
N CYS A 183 6.66 -4.99 12.56
CA CYS A 183 6.49 -3.67 11.98
C CYS A 183 7.75 -3.23 11.20
N CYS A 184 7.52 -2.63 10.03
CA CYS A 184 8.57 -2.09 9.16
C CYS A 184 9.22 -0.78 9.68
N GLY A 185 8.61 -0.14 10.70
CA GLY A 185 9.10 1.13 11.24
C GLY A 185 8.58 2.39 10.54
N PHE A 186 7.85 2.31 9.44
CA PHE A 186 7.36 3.50 8.71
C PHE A 186 6.42 4.36 9.56
N GLY A 187 5.27 3.82 9.98
CA GLY A 187 4.29 4.50 10.84
C GLY A 187 3.83 5.88 10.36
N GLY A 188 3.96 6.20 9.06
CA GLY A 188 3.67 7.52 8.51
C GLY A 188 4.62 8.57 9.07
N VAL A 189 4.08 9.50 9.89
CA VAL A 189 4.87 10.58 10.53
C VAL A 189 5.86 10.05 11.59
N PHE A 190 5.69 8.81 12.07
CA PHE A 190 6.59 8.22 13.06
C PHE A 190 8.04 8.13 12.57
N SER A 191 8.26 7.69 11.33
CA SER A 191 9.60 7.58 10.76
C SER A 191 10.31 8.93 10.65
N LEU A 192 9.56 10.02 10.50
CA LEU A 192 10.11 11.38 10.47
C LEU A 192 10.37 11.94 11.88
N LYS A 193 9.47 11.66 12.84
CA LYS A 193 9.60 12.16 14.22
C LYS A 193 10.62 11.37 15.04
N TYR A 194 10.76 10.08 14.77
CA TYR A 194 11.61 9.17 15.52
C TYR A 194 12.51 8.34 14.58
N PRO A 195 13.34 8.99 13.74
CA PRO A 195 14.09 8.33 12.68
C PRO A 195 15.04 7.23 13.21
N GLN A 196 15.67 7.45 14.36
CA GLN A 196 16.57 6.47 14.95
C GLN A 196 15.84 5.17 15.34
N ILE A 197 14.64 5.27 15.92
CA ILE A 197 13.84 4.10 16.30
C ILE A 197 13.32 3.42 15.02
N SER A 198 12.79 4.19 14.07
CA SER A 198 12.34 3.70 12.78
C SER A 198 13.44 2.91 12.07
N CYS A 199 14.65 3.47 11.95
CA CYS A 199 15.80 2.79 11.33
C CYS A 199 16.09 1.44 12.01
N LYS A 200 16.15 1.38 13.35
CA LYS A 200 16.38 0.13 14.06
C LYS A 200 15.28 -0.93 13.82
N MET A 201 14.04 -0.50 13.72
CA MET A 201 12.94 -1.41 13.37
C MET A 201 13.08 -1.93 11.94
N THR A 202 13.46 -1.05 11.00
CA THR A 202 13.65 -1.41 9.59
C THR A 202 14.87 -2.32 9.41
N GLU A 203 15.98 -2.05 10.11
CA GLU A 203 17.19 -2.91 10.11
C GLU A 203 16.82 -4.37 10.44
N ARG A 204 16.11 -4.59 11.55
CA ARG A 204 15.65 -5.92 11.95
C ARG A 204 14.74 -6.58 10.90
N LYS A 205 13.87 -5.79 10.24
CA LYS A 205 13.01 -6.29 9.17
C LYS A 205 13.87 -6.69 7.95
N VAL A 206 14.85 -5.88 7.57
CA VAL A 206 15.75 -6.17 6.45
C VAL A 206 16.60 -7.42 6.73
N GLU A 207 17.07 -7.63 7.95
CA GLU A 207 17.76 -8.88 8.34
C GLU A 207 16.89 -10.13 8.06
N ARG A 208 15.57 -10.08 8.38
CA ARG A 208 14.65 -11.18 8.09
C ARG A 208 14.40 -11.36 6.60
N ILE A 209 14.33 -10.27 5.84
CA ILE A 209 14.21 -10.31 4.39
C ILE A 209 15.45 -11.00 3.79
N LEU A 210 16.64 -10.57 4.16
CA LEU A 210 17.90 -11.12 3.66
C LEU A 210 18.05 -12.62 3.98
N ALA A 211 17.60 -13.05 5.15
CA ALA A 211 17.65 -14.45 5.57
C ALA A 211 16.80 -15.37 4.67
N THR A 212 15.81 -14.84 3.92
CA THR A 212 15.01 -15.62 2.97
C THR A 212 15.77 -15.94 1.67
N GLY A 213 16.82 -15.20 1.36
CA GLY A 213 17.49 -15.25 0.05
C GLY A 213 16.59 -14.79 -1.11
N ALA A 214 15.52 -14.04 -0.84
CA ALA A 214 14.63 -13.54 -1.86
C ALA A 214 15.24 -12.37 -2.65
N SER A 215 14.96 -12.32 -3.94
CA SER A 215 15.36 -11.20 -4.82
C SER A 215 14.38 -10.02 -4.73
N TYR A 216 13.17 -10.30 -4.23
CA TYR A 216 12.12 -9.30 -4.09
C TYR A 216 11.46 -9.39 -2.70
N VAL A 217 11.19 -8.23 -2.09
CA VAL A 217 10.27 -8.12 -0.97
C VAL A 217 9.01 -7.38 -1.43
N THR A 218 7.85 -7.95 -1.11
CA THR A 218 6.56 -7.34 -1.48
C THR A 218 5.65 -7.13 -0.27
N SER A 219 4.68 -6.25 -0.45
CA SER A 219 3.64 -5.93 0.53
C SER A 219 2.42 -5.29 -0.15
N GLY A 220 1.27 -5.31 0.53
CA GLY A 220 0.07 -4.54 0.16
C GLY A 220 0.06 -3.11 0.71
N ASP A 221 1.21 -2.54 1.08
CA ASP A 221 1.33 -1.18 1.62
C ASP A 221 2.62 -0.49 1.15
N LEU A 222 2.46 0.52 0.31
CA LEU A 222 3.60 1.24 -0.27
C LEU A 222 4.47 1.94 0.81
N GLY A 223 3.86 2.46 1.88
CA GLY A 223 4.62 3.10 2.95
C GLY A 223 5.63 2.16 3.62
N CYS A 224 5.26 0.89 3.81
CA CYS A 224 6.19 -0.13 4.30
C CYS A 224 7.33 -0.38 3.31
N LEU A 225 7.00 -0.48 2.02
CA LEU A 225 7.98 -0.75 0.96
C LEU A 225 8.95 0.42 0.76
N LEU A 226 8.49 1.67 0.87
CA LEU A 226 9.36 2.85 0.84
C LEU A 226 10.39 2.83 1.97
N ASN A 227 9.97 2.48 3.19
CA ASN A 227 10.87 2.42 4.34
C ASN A 227 11.88 1.26 4.23
N ILE A 228 11.40 0.06 3.88
CA ILE A 228 12.23 -1.14 3.68
C ILE A 228 13.16 -0.95 2.49
N GLY A 229 12.64 -0.57 1.33
CA GLY A 229 13.40 -0.40 0.10
C GLY A 229 14.44 0.72 0.19
N GLY A 230 14.10 1.81 0.88
CA GLY A 230 15.03 2.92 1.14
C GLY A 230 16.26 2.47 1.95
N LEU A 231 16.07 1.63 2.98
CA LEU A 231 17.19 1.06 3.73
C LEU A 231 17.99 0.07 2.88
N ILE A 232 17.32 -0.88 2.21
CA ILE A 232 17.98 -1.88 1.34
C ILE A 232 18.85 -1.18 0.29
N SER A 233 18.33 -0.17 -0.39
CA SER A 233 19.05 0.62 -1.38
C SER A 233 20.27 1.33 -0.77
N ARG A 234 20.10 1.95 0.40
CA ARG A 234 21.17 2.66 1.10
C ARG A 234 22.36 1.77 1.51
N ILE A 235 22.08 0.53 1.89
CA ILE A 235 23.11 -0.44 2.31
C ILE A 235 23.62 -1.29 1.14
N GLY A 236 23.08 -1.10 -0.08
CA GLY A 236 23.59 -1.72 -1.30
C GLY A 236 23.25 -3.20 -1.49
N TYR A 237 22.19 -3.73 -0.83
CA TYR A 237 21.77 -5.11 -1.04
C TYR A 237 20.96 -5.27 -2.35
N PRO A 238 21.13 -6.40 -3.07
CA PRO A 238 20.48 -6.63 -4.38
C PRO A 238 19.02 -7.12 -4.25
N VAL A 239 18.30 -6.70 -3.21
CA VAL A 239 16.86 -7.02 -3.02
C VAL A 239 16.03 -5.83 -3.47
N LYS A 240 15.03 -6.07 -4.30
CA LYS A 240 14.09 -5.04 -4.76
C LYS A 240 12.82 -5.03 -3.93
N ALA A 241 12.39 -3.84 -3.47
CA ALA A 241 11.07 -3.66 -2.89
C ALA A 241 10.06 -3.38 -4.02
N ILE A 242 9.02 -4.20 -4.14
CA ILE A 242 8.01 -4.13 -5.21
C ILE A 242 6.62 -4.28 -4.61
N HIS A 243 5.65 -3.53 -5.11
CA HIS A 243 4.30 -3.64 -4.60
C HIS A 243 3.60 -4.90 -5.14
N LEU A 244 2.72 -5.52 -4.32
CA LEU A 244 1.98 -6.71 -4.71
C LEU A 244 1.22 -6.52 -6.03
N ALA A 245 0.58 -5.37 -6.23
CA ALA A 245 -0.12 -5.06 -7.48
C ALA A 245 0.78 -5.16 -8.72
N GLU A 246 2.05 -4.74 -8.61
CA GLU A 246 3.01 -4.80 -9.72
C GLU A 246 3.39 -6.25 -10.04
N ILE A 247 3.59 -7.09 -9.02
CA ILE A 247 3.81 -8.53 -9.22
C ILE A 247 2.60 -9.15 -9.93
N LEU A 248 1.38 -8.85 -9.47
CA LEU A 248 0.16 -9.38 -10.07
C LEU A 248 -0.09 -8.88 -11.50
N ALA A 249 0.45 -7.71 -11.84
CA ALA A 249 0.42 -7.17 -13.21
C ALA A 249 1.57 -7.65 -14.10
N GLY A 250 2.51 -8.48 -13.59
CA GLY A 250 3.68 -8.95 -14.34
C GLY A 250 4.79 -7.89 -14.49
N LYS A 251 4.80 -6.84 -13.64
CA LYS A 251 5.79 -5.77 -13.73
C LYS A 251 7.02 -6.07 -12.85
N THR A 252 8.19 -5.65 -13.29
CA THR A 252 9.46 -5.88 -12.58
C THR A 252 10.11 -4.59 -12.05
N GLY A 253 9.42 -3.43 -12.16
CA GLY A 253 9.96 -2.10 -11.83
C GLY A 253 10.41 -1.99 -10.38
N GLY A 254 9.49 -2.00 -9.45
CA GLY A 254 9.76 -1.83 -8.01
C GLY A 254 9.98 -0.39 -7.55
N VAL A 255 9.90 -0.21 -6.24
CA VAL A 255 9.92 1.12 -5.57
C VAL A 255 11.33 1.72 -5.50
N SER A 256 12.37 0.96 -5.80
CA SER A 256 13.78 1.35 -5.61
C SER A 256 14.36 2.28 -6.70
N SER A 257 13.62 2.61 -7.77
CA SER A 257 14.11 3.49 -8.83
C SER A 257 14.33 4.96 -8.40
N PHE A 258 13.75 5.38 -7.28
CA PHE A 258 13.91 6.76 -6.79
C PHE A 258 15.25 7.05 -6.10
N ALA A 259 15.98 6.03 -5.63
CA ALA A 259 17.25 6.23 -4.96
C ALA A 259 18.44 6.33 -5.93
N ALA A 260 18.31 5.79 -7.14
CA ALA A 260 19.41 5.80 -8.11
C ALA A 260 19.67 7.21 -8.70
N ASP A 261 18.61 7.98 -8.94
CA ASP A 261 18.75 9.33 -9.51
C ASP A 261 19.19 10.39 -8.48
N ALA A 262 18.88 10.14 -7.18
CA ALA A 262 19.34 11.02 -6.11
C ALA A 262 20.79 10.74 -5.65
N ALA A 263 21.31 9.54 -5.89
CA ALA A 263 22.67 9.16 -5.49
C ALA A 263 23.76 9.67 -6.43
N SER A 264 23.41 10.07 -7.65
CA SER A 264 24.39 10.62 -8.63
C SER A 264 24.88 12.03 -8.31
N ASP A 265 24.25 12.76 -7.37
CA ASP A 265 24.65 14.14 -7.01
C ASP A 265 25.29 14.26 -5.61
N HIS A 266 25.53 13.18 -4.88
CA HIS A 266 26.13 13.20 -3.54
C HIS A 266 27.61 12.78 -3.47
N THR A 267 28.39 13.00 -4.53
CA THR A 267 29.86 12.87 -4.49
C THR A 267 30.59 14.13 -3.96
N ARG A 268 29.88 15.01 -3.23
CA ARG A 268 30.54 16.11 -2.52
C ARG A 268 30.65 15.81 -1.03
N PRO A 269 31.89 15.73 -0.48
CA PRO A 269 32.04 15.62 0.97
C PRO A 269 31.54 16.92 1.65
N PRO A 270 30.89 16.84 2.83
CA PRO A 270 30.51 18.03 3.58
C PRO A 270 31.77 18.71 4.12
N GLY A 271 32.09 19.91 3.62
CA GLY A 271 33.15 20.68 4.22
C GLY A 271 34.01 21.62 3.34
N ALA A 272 33.58 22.00 2.14
CA ALA A 272 34.29 23.04 1.39
C ALA A 272 33.56 24.40 1.46
N VAL A 273 33.76 25.13 2.56
CA VAL A 273 33.44 26.55 2.63
C VAL A 273 34.42 27.32 1.72
N ARG A 274 33.92 27.87 0.64
CA ARG A 274 34.71 28.83 -0.16
C ARG A 274 34.91 30.10 0.67
N ARG A 275 36.16 30.35 1.09
CA ARG A 275 36.56 31.67 1.55
C ARG A 275 36.47 32.62 0.35
N ALA A 276 35.61 33.63 0.41
CA ALA A 276 35.63 34.75 -0.48
C ALA A 276 36.94 35.51 -0.24
N GLY A 277 37.84 35.44 -1.20
CA GLY A 277 39.04 36.28 -1.25
C GLY A 277 38.62 37.69 -1.67
N GLY A 278 38.94 38.67 -0.83
CA GLY A 278 38.77 40.07 -1.15
C GLY A 278 39.79 40.58 -2.19
N ARG A 279 39.32 41.49 -2.99
CA ARG A 279 39.97 42.75 -3.38
C ARG A 279 38.89 43.74 -3.74
#